data_cd01d539fc6ba78c026d78aff5309655
#
_entry.id   cd01d539fc6ba78c026d78aff5309655
#
_cell.length_a   1.000
_cell.length_b   1.000
_cell.length_c   1.000
_cell.angle_alpha   90.00
_cell.angle_beta   90.00
_cell.angle_gamma   90.00
#
_symmetry.space_group_name_H-M   'P 1'
#
loop_
_entity.id
_entity.type
_entity.pdbx_description
1 polymer ?
#
loop_
_entity_poly.entity_id
_entity_poly.type
_entity_poly.pdbx_seq_one_letter_code
_entity_poly.pdbx_strand_id
1 'polypeptide(L)'
;MHLWAGIDAGKAHHHCVVIDADGNRLLSQKIPNDEPALLELIANVLKLGDGDEVVWATDLNHGGPALLIAILVAHGQSILYIPGRIVHHASKLYRGEGKTDAKDAAVIADQARMRKDLQPLRAGDEISTGLRILTARRADKSADRVRAINRLQAQLLEYFPALERAFDYSRSKAALLLLTRHRTPDGIRRTGQARLHAWLKKHGTRSSAAVAQAAVDAAKSQHTTVPAQHLGEMIVAALAREIITLDKELAELDALINGLVAESIGSSQTAWPLR
;
A
#
# COMPACT_ATOMS: atom_id res chain seq x y z
N MET A 1 -6.16 25.12 -32.90
CA MET A 1 -5.59 25.82 -31.71
C MET A 1 -5.20 24.73 -30.71
N HIS A 2 -3.96 24.65 -30.22
CA HIS A 2 -3.64 23.62 -29.22
C HIS A 2 -4.05 24.10 -27.82
N LEU A 3 -4.68 23.24 -27.05
CA LEU A 3 -5.07 23.50 -25.67
C LEU A 3 -4.29 22.60 -24.70
N TRP A 4 -4.01 23.10 -23.52
CA TRP A 4 -3.38 22.37 -22.44
C TRP A 4 -4.27 22.39 -21.20
N ALA A 5 -4.67 21.21 -20.74
CA ALA A 5 -5.51 21.00 -19.57
C ALA A 5 -4.68 20.45 -18.41
N GLY A 6 -4.35 21.28 -17.43
CA GLY A 6 -3.63 20.89 -16.23
C GLY A 6 -4.58 20.46 -15.11
N ILE A 7 -4.31 19.34 -14.49
CA ILE A 7 -5.11 18.77 -13.41
C ILE A 7 -4.28 18.70 -12.13
N ASP A 8 -4.66 19.48 -11.12
CA ASP A 8 -4.24 19.26 -9.74
C ASP A 8 -5.16 18.25 -9.08
N ALA A 9 -4.60 17.08 -8.73
CA ALA A 9 -5.38 15.91 -8.38
C ALA A 9 -5.52 15.74 -6.86
N GLY A 10 -6.73 15.96 -6.34
CA GLY A 10 -7.10 15.70 -4.94
C GLY A 10 -7.84 14.37 -4.73
N LYS A 11 -8.12 14.02 -3.47
CA LYS A 11 -8.87 12.80 -3.12
C LYS A 11 -10.35 12.90 -3.47
N ALA A 12 -11.00 13.97 -3.03
CA ALA A 12 -12.44 14.18 -3.21
C ALA A 12 -12.77 15.05 -4.41
N HIS A 13 -11.87 15.93 -4.80
CA HIS A 13 -12.04 16.87 -5.89
C HIS A 13 -10.71 17.04 -6.61
N HIS A 14 -10.79 17.31 -7.90
CA HIS A 14 -9.67 17.80 -8.72
C HIS A 14 -9.89 19.28 -9.07
N HIS A 15 -8.84 19.97 -9.47
CA HIS A 15 -8.95 21.28 -10.09
C HIS A 15 -8.39 21.22 -11.50
N CYS A 16 -9.17 21.63 -12.50
CA CYS A 16 -8.75 21.69 -13.89
C CYS A 16 -8.58 23.14 -14.31
N VAL A 17 -7.46 23.44 -14.96
CA VAL A 17 -7.23 24.71 -15.65
C VAL A 17 -6.86 24.40 -17.10
N VAL A 18 -7.55 25.04 -18.03
CA VAL A 18 -7.26 24.96 -19.47
C VAL A 18 -6.68 26.30 -19.94
N ILE A 19 -5.59 26.21 -20.69
CA ILE A 19 -4.92 27.38 -21.29
C ILE A 19 -4.75 27.19 -22.81
N ASP A 20 -4.66 28.30 -23.53
CA ASP A 20 -4.31 28.35 -24.94
C ASP A 20 -2.77 28.37 -25.17
N ALA A 21 -2.36 28.52 -26.43
CA ALA A 21 -0.96 28.59 -26.83
C ALA A 21 -0.23 29.83 -26.26
N ASP A 22 -0.94 30.90 -26.00
CA ASP A 22 -0.40 32.14 -25.44
C ASP A 22 -0.37 32.10 -23.89
N GLY A 23 -0.92 31.05 -23.26
CA GLY A 23 -1.02 30.88 -21.82
C GLY A 23 -2.23 31.58 -21.21
N ASN A 24 -3.19 32.06 -22.02
CA ASN A 24 -4.43 32.62 -21.50
C ASN A 24 -5.33 31.55 -20.96
N ARG A 25 -5.91 31.77 -19.77
CA ARG A 25 -6.80 30.83 -19.10
C ARG A 25 -8.18 30.86 -19.75
N LEU A 26 -8.61 29.72 -20.29
CA LEU A 26 -9.92 29.51 -20.90
C LEU A 26 -10.93 28.90 -19.94
N LEU A 27 -10.46 28.02 -19.02
CA LEU A 27 -11.27 27.36 -18.01
C LEU A 27 -10.50 27.28 -16.68
N SER A 28 -11.22 27.41 -15.57
CA SER A 28 -10.71 27.06 -14.24
C SER A 28 -11.89 26.52 -13.43
N GLN A 29 -11.88 25.23 -13.13
CA GLN A 29 -13.02 24.55 -12.53
C GLN A 29 -12.56 23.53 -11.48
N LYS A 30 -13.24 23.51 -10.32
CA LYS A 30 -13.15 22.45 -9.33
C LYS A 30 -14.17 21.38 -9.63
N ILE A 31 -13.76 20.10 -9.67
CA ILE A 31 -14.58 18.97 -10.11
C ILE A 31 -14.57 17.89 -9.03
N PRO A 32 -15.72 17.31 -8.67
CA PRO A 32 -15.76 16.09 -7.86
C PRO A 32 -15.00 14.94 -8.53
N ASN A 33 -14.39 14.08 -7.71
CA ASN A 33 -13.71 12.89 -8.22
C ASN A 33 -14.73 11.74 -8.35
N ASP A 34 -15.68 11.91 -9.27
CA ASP A 34 -16.65 10.90 -9.67
C ASP A 34 -16.80 10.86 -11.20
N GLU A 35 -17.21 9.73 -11.73
CA GLU A 35 -17.22 9.48 -13.16
C GLU A 35 -18.13 10.44 -13.95
N PRO A 36 -19.38 10.75 -13.53
CA PRO A 36 -20.23 11.69 -14.25
C PRO A 36 -19.62 13.10 -14.39
N ALA A 37 -19.07 13.64 -13.30
CA ALA A 37 -18.45 14.96 -13.30
C ALA A 37 -17.16 15.01 -14.14
N LEU A 38 -16.38 13.93 -14.12
CA LEU A 38 -15.17 13.81 -14.93
C LEU A 38 -15.48 13.72 -16.43
N LEU A 39 -16.52 12.97 -16.83
CA LEU A 39 -16.99 12.89 -18.21
C LEU A 39 -17.52 14.24 -18.70
N GLU A 40 -18.28 14.96 -17.87
CA GLU A 40 -18.75 16.31 -18.18
C GLU A 40 -17.58 17.29 -18.37
N LEU A 41 -16.57 17.26 -17.49
CA LEU A 41 -15.35 18.05 -17.65
C LEU A 41 -14.69 17.79 -19.00
N ILE A 42 -14.46 16.51 -19.32
CA ILE A 42 -13.79 16.11 -20.58
C ILE A 42 -14.59 16.63 -21.79
N ALA A 43 -15.91 16.43 -21.78
CA ALA A 43 -16.77 16.92 -22.86
C ALA A 43 -16.69 18.44 -23.01
N ASN A 44 -16.70 19.20 -21.91
CA ASN A 44 -16.60 20.65 -21.91
C ASN A 44 -15.25 21.13 -22.45
N VAL A 45 -14.14 20.49 -22.04
CA VAL A 45 -12.79 20.86 -22.51
C VAL A 45 -12.62 20.53 -23.99
N LEU A 46 -13.09 19.37 -24.45
CA LEU A 46 -13.04 19.00 -25.86
C LEU A 46 -13.89 19.96 -26.73
N LYS A 47 -15.03 20.42 -26.24
CA LYS A 47 -15.85 21.42 -26.91
C LYS A 47 -15.16 22.79 -27.01
N LEU A 48 -14.37 23.19 -25.99
CA LEU A 48 -13.55 24.39 -26.04
C LEU A 48 -12.46 24.29 -27.12
N GLY A 49 -11.96 23.09 -27.40
CA GLY A 49 -10.96 22.82 -28.42
C GLY A 49 -11.53 22.88 -29.86
N ASP A 50 -12.85 22.79 -30.04
CA ASP A 50 -13.52 22.82 -31.36
C ASP A 50 -12.90 21.87 -32.41
N GLY A 51 -12.55 20.64 -31.96
CA GLY A 51 -11.89 19.63 -32.79
C GLY A 51 -10.36 19.66 -32.78
N ASP A 52 -9.76 20.63 -32.14
CA ASP A 52 -8.31 20.71 -31.95
C ASP A 52 -7.79 19.71 -30.86
N GLU A 53 -6.49 19.47 -30.91
CA GLU A 53 -5.83 18.59 -29.94
C GLU A 53 -5.80 19.23 -28.55
N VAL A 54 -6.23 18.48 -27.53
CA VAL A 54 -6.13 18.83 -26.14
C VAL A 54 -5.07 17.95 -25.50
N VAL A 55 -4.04 18.57 -24.93
CA VAL A 55 -3.00 17.89 -24.16
C VAL A 55 -3.33 17.98 -22.67
N TRP A 56 -3.68 16.86 -22.07
CA TRP A 56 -3.93 16.77 -20.63
C TRP A 56 -2.63 16.55 -19.84
N ALA A 57 -2.56 17.06 -18.63
CA ALA A 57 -1.40 16.86 -17.76
C ALA A 57 -1.80 16.76 -16.29
N THR A 58 -1.08 15.93 -15.52
CA THR A 58 -1.26 15.79 -14.07
C THR A 58 0.09 15.56 -13.38
N ASP A 59 0.20 15.96 -12.12
CA ASP A 59 1.39 15.74 -11.28
C ASP A 59 1.37 14.41 -10.51
N LEU A 60 0.25 13.70 -10.54
CA LEU A 60 0.08 12.37 -9.96
C LEU A 60 -0.33 11.37 -11.06
N ASN A 61 0.27 10.18 -11.01
CA ASN A 61 -0.07 9.09 -11.93
C ASN A 61 -0.81 7.94 -11.22
N HIS A 62 -1.22 8.13 -9.96
CA HIS A 62 -1.92 7.12 -9.15
C HIS A 62 -2.72 7.76 -8.01
N GLY A 63 -3.56 6.96 -7.36
CA GLY A 63 -4.40 7.42 -6.25
C GLY A 63 -5.54 8.31 -6.75
N GLY A 64 -5.59 9.58 -6.31
CA GLY A 64 -6.67 10.51 -6.66
C GLY A 64 -7.02 10.56 -8.15
N PRO A 65 -6.08 10.74 -9.09
CA PRO A 65 -6.39 10.87 -10.51
C PRO A 65 -6.61 9.54 -11.25
N ALA A 66 -6.55 8.40 -10.59
CA ALA A 66 -6.60 7.09 -11.27
C ALA A 66 -7.86 6.92 -12.14
N LEU A 67 -9.02 7.32 -11.63
CA LEU A 67 -10.29 7.28 -12.37
C LEU A 67 -10.25 8.24 -13.58
N LEU A 68 -9.82 9.48 -13.40
CA LEU A 68 -9.67 10.46 -14.46
C LEU A 68 -8.73 9.98 -15.57
N ILE A 69 -7.55 9.43 -15.18
CA ILE A 69 -6.59 8.89 -16.15
C ILE A 69 -7.22 7.75 -16.95
N ALA A 70 -7.92 6.83 -16.28
CA ALA A 70 -8.59 5.72 -16.96
C ALA A 70 -9.64 6.20 -17.97
N ILE A 71 -10.45 7.20 -17.61
CA ILE A 71 -11.47 7.77 -18.49
C ILE A 71 -10.80 8.49 -19.69
N LEU A 72 -9.78 9.33 -19.46
CA LEU A 72 -9.07 10.02 -20.53
C LEU A 72 -8.46 9.04 -21.53
N VAL A 73 -7.79 8.01 -21.04
CA VAL A 73 -7.21 6.95 -21.88
C VAL A 73 -8.27 6.20 -22.66
N ALA A 74 -9.40 5.82 -22.04
CA ALA A 74 -10.52 5.15 -22.70
C ALA A 74 -11.14 6.00 -23.82
N HIS A 75 -11.06 7.33 -23.70
CA HIS A 75 -11.53 8.28 -24.73
C HIS A 75 -10.40 8.70 -25.70
N GLY A 76 -9.27 8.01 -25.72
CA GLY A 76 -8.17 8.26 -26.65
C GLY A 76 -7.43 9.59 -26.41
N GLN A 77 -7.59 10.20 -25.22
CA GLN A 77 -6.95 11.46 -24.90
C GLN A 77 -5.49 11.28 -24.49
N SER A 78 -4.62 12.18 -24.94
CA SER A 78 -3.21 12.22 -24.56
C SER A 78 -3.06 12.88 -23.20
N ILE A 79 -2.44 12.20 -22.24
CA ILE A 79 -2.17 12.74 -20.91
C ILE A 79 -0.68 12.63 -20.56
N LEU A 80 -0.11 13.73 -20.07
CA LEU A 80 1.30 13.83 -19.67
C LEU A 80 1.44 13.73 -18.16
N TYR A 81 2.52 13.10 -17.72
CA TYR A 81 2.91 13.11 -16.31
C TYR A 81 3.97 14.15 -16.04
N ILE A 82 3.73 15.02 -15.07
CA ILE A 82 4.68 16.01 -14.58
C ILE A 82 5.06 15.70 -13.14
N PRO A 83 6.31 15.29 -12.88
CA PRO A 83 6.73 15.00 -11.50
C PRO A 83 6.44 16.16 -10.55
N GLY A 84 5.79 15.89 -9.40
CA GLY A 84 5.36 16.92 -8.45
C GLY A 84 6.48 17.84 -7.97
N ARG A 85 7.74 17.37 -7.96
CA ARG A 85 8.92 18.24 -7.70
C ARG A 85 9.06 19.36 -8.74
N ILE A 86 8.71 19.11 -10.00
CA ILE A 86 8.77 20.12 -11.08
C ILE A 86 7.69 21.16 -10.84
N VAL A 87 6.45 20.70 -10.55
CA VAL A 87 5.32 21.59 -10.21
C VAL A 87 5.66 22.44 -9.01
N HIS A 88 6.22 21.85 -7.94
CA HIS A 88 6.62 22.58 -6.74
C HIS A 88 7.70 23.65 -7.01
N HIS A 89 8.70 23.35 -7.83
CA HIS A 89 9.71 24.34 -8.19
C HIS A 89 9.15 25.43 -9.11
N ALA A 90 8.38 25.05 -10.11
CA ALA A 90 7.76 25.98 -11.05
C ALA A 90 6.77 26.93 -10.35
N SER A 91 5.97 26.45 -9.39
CA SER A 91 4.95 27.25 -8.70
C SER A 91 5.53 28.47 -7.96
N LYS A 92 6.83 28.44 -7.59
CA LYS A 92 7.54 29.57 -6.97
C LYS A 92 7.79 30.73 -7.92
N LEU A 93 7.78 30.49 -9.23
CA LEU A 93 8.00 31.51 -10.27
C LEU A 93 6.70 32.23 -10.65
N TYR A 94 5.53 31.68 -10.29
CA TYR A 94 4.24 32.26 -10.60
C TYR A 94 3.78 33.22 -9.51
N ARG A 95 3.31 34.40 -9.91
CA ARG A 95 2.83 35.46 -9.01
C ARG A 95 1.62 34.98 -8.19
N GLY A 96 1.56 35.42 -6.95
CA GLY A 96 0.50 35.17 -5.97
C GLY A 96 1.00 34.42 -4.74
N GLU A 97 0.74 35.01 -3.56
CA GLU A 97 0.99 34.41 -2.28
C GLU A 97 -0.10 33.37 -1.99
N GLY A 98 0.32 32.16 -1.63
CA GLY A 98 -0.54 31.06 -1.21
C GLY A 98 -0.64 29.91 -2.21
N LYS A 99 -0.68 28.70 -1.64
CA LYS A 99 -0.94 27.47 -2.37
C LYS A 99 -2.45 27.35 -2.59
N THR A 100 -2.89 27.28 -3.85
CA THR A 100 -4.28 26.96 -4.21
C THR A 100 -4.29 25.91 -5.32
N ASP A 101 -5.25 25.01 -5.27
CA ASP A 101 -5.43 23.95 -6.27
C ASP A 101 -5.52 24.54 -7.69
N ALA A 102 -6.16 25.70 -7.83
CA ALA A 102 -6.26 26.41 -9.12
C ALA A 102 -4.90 26.90 -9.65
N LYS A 103 -4.01 27.36 -8.75
CA LYS A 103 -2.65 27.77 -9.10
C LYS A 103 -1.82 26.58 -9.53
N ASP A 104 -1.88 25.48 -8.75
CA ASP A 104 -1.12 24.29 -9.06
C ASP A 104 -1.59 23.67 -10.39
N ALA A 105 -2.89 23.61 -10.66
CA ALA A 105 -3.44 23.20 -11.95
C ALA A 105 -2.98 24.10 -13.12
N ALA A 106 -2.94 25.42 -12.93
CA ALA A 106 -2.44 26.36 -13.95
C ALA A 106 -0.94 26.14 -14.22
N VAL A 107 -0.14 25.92 -13.19
CA VAL A 107 1.28 25.59 -13.32
C VAL A 107 1.46 24.29 -14.09
N ILE A 108 0.66 23.25 -13.80
CA ILE A 108 0.68 21.97 -14.53
C ILE A 108 0.39 22.18 -16.01
N ALA A 109 -0.67 22.95 -16.34
CA ALA A 109 -1.02 23.26 -17.73
C ALA A 109 0.12 23.98 -18.46
N ASP A 110 0.70 24.99 -17.84
CA ASP A 110 1.77 25.79 -18.45
C ASP A 110 3.10 25.01 -18.57
N GLN A 111 3.43 24.15 -17.61
CA GLN A 111 4.57 23.23 -17.75
C GLN A 111 4.35 22.23 -18.89
N ALA A 112 3.13 21.72 -19.08
CA ALA A 112 2.79 20.84 -20.19
C ALA A 112 2.95 21.57 -21.55
N ARG A 113 2.60 22.85 -21.60
CA ARG A 113 2.76 23.71 -22.80
C ARG A 113 4.22 23.97 -23.15
N MET A 114 5.05 24.29 -22.16
CA MET A 114 6.44 24.71 -22.37
C MET A 114 7.43 23.56 -22.56
N ARG A 115 7.18 22.40 -21.96
CA ARG A 115 8.14 21.28 -21.90
C ARG A 115 7.89 20.25 -23.00
N LYS A 116 8.97 19.83 -23.66
CA LYS A 116 8.94 18.78 -24.69
C LYS A 116 9.50 17.44 -24.22
N ASP A 117 10.01 17.40 -22.98
CA ASP A 117 10.66 16.21 -22.39
C ASP A 117 9.72 15.38 -21.50
N LEU A 118 8.43 15.74 -21.46
CA LEU A 118 7.44 15.04 -20.68
C LEU A 118 7.05 13.70 -21.33
N GLN A 119 6.83 12.70 -20.48
CA GLN A 119 6.41 11.39 -20.96
C GLN A 119 4.88 11.26 -20.93
N PRO A 120 4.26 10.78 -22.02
CA PRO A 120 2.84 10.45 -21.99
C PRO A 120 2.60 9.28 -21.03
N LEU A 121 1.52 9.42 -20.26
CA LEU A 121 0.96 8.30 -19.53
C LEU A 121 0.30 7.38 -20.56
N ARG A 122 0.92 6.24 -20.79
CA ARG A 122 0.33 5.22 -21.66
C ARG A 122 -0.82 4.54 -20.92
N ALA A 123 -1.83 4.07 -21.67
CA ALA A 123 -2.86 3.16 -21.18
C ALA A 123 -2.18 2.05 -20.42
N GLY A 124 -2.58 1.90 -19.18
CA GLY A 124 -1.80 1.30 -18.13
C GLY A 124 -1.04 0.05 -18.53
N ASP A 125 0.18 0.02 -18.16
CA ASP A 125 0.79 -1.22 -17.76
C ASP A 125 0.03 -1.66 -16.50
N GLU A 126 -1.08 -2.39 -16.72
CA GLU A 126 -1.96 -2.90 -15.68
C GLU A 126 -1.15 -3.72 -14.68
N ILE A 127 -0.13 -4.40 -15.16
CA ILE A 127 0.81 -5.19 -14.36
C ILE A 127 1.62 -4.28 -13.43
N SER A 128 2.20 -3.19 -13.93
CA SER A 128 2.99 -2.27 -13.08
C SER A 128 2.12 -1.55 -12.04
N THR A 129 0.89 -1.19 -12.42
CA THR A 129 -0.09 -0.63 -11.48
C THR A 129 -0.50 -1.65 -10.43
N GLY A 130 -0.79 -2.88 -10.81
CA GLY A 130 -1.11 -3.99 -9.91
C GLY A 130 0.05 -4.28 -8.94
N LEU A 131 1.28 -4.40 -9.46
CA LEU A 131 2.47 -4.60 -8.64
C LEU A 131 2.68 -3.48 -7.62
N ARG A 132 2.50 -2.23 -8.01
CA ARG A 132 2.61 -1.08 -7.09
C ARG A 132 1.57 -1.14 -5.97
N ILE A 133 0.33 -1.46 -6.28
CA ILE A 133 -0.76 -1.58 -5.28
C ILE A 133 -0.45 -2.73 -4.30
N LEU A 134 -0.09 -3.90 -4.83
CA LEU A 134 0.18 -5.07 -4.01
C LEU A 134 1.44 -4.92 -3.16
N THR A 135 2.52 -4.35 -3.70
CA THR A 135 3.77 -4.12 -2.95
C THR A 135 3.59 -3.08 -1.84
N ALA A 136 2.83 -2.01 -2.08
CA ALA A 136 2.48 -1.04 -1.05
C ALA A 136 1.67 -1.71 0.08
N ARG A 137 0.63 -2.49 -0.26
CA ARG A 137 -0.16 -3.22 0.73
C ARG A 137 0.66 -4.24 1.51
N ARG A 138 1.58 -4.94 0.84
CA ARG A 138 2.52 -5.87 1.48
C ARG A 138 3.44 -5.17 2.47
N ALA A 139 3.95 -3.98 2.13
CA ALA A 139 4.78 -3.18 3.03
C ALA A 139 4.00 -2.76 4.30
N ASP A 140 2.75 -2.32 4.17
CA ASP A 140 1.88 -1.97 5.29
C ASP A 140 1.66 -3.17 6.22
N LYS A 141 1.30 -4.34 5.65
CA LYS A 141 1.09 -5.57 6.42
C LYS A 141 2.37 -6.06 7.11
N SER A 142 3.53 -5.89 6.47
CA SER A 142 4.82 -6.22 7.07
C SER A 142 5.12 -5.32 8.28
N ALA A 143 4.83 -4.03 8.19
CA ALA A 143 4.97 -3.08 9.30
C ALA A 143 3.98 -3.42 10.45
N ASP A 144 2.73 -3.78 10.14
CA ASP A 144 1.74 -4.23 11.13
C ASP A 144 2.25 -5.47 11.88
N ARG A 145 2.79 -6.44 11.15
CA ARG A 145 3.38 -7.66 11.71
C ARG A 145 4.51 -7.36 12.70
N VAL A 146 5.44 -6.48 12.34
CA VAL A 146 6.53 -6.07 13.25
C VAL A 146 5.97 -5.40 14.50
N ARG A 147 4.99 -4.50 14.35
CA ARG A 147 4.32 -3.86 15.50
C ARG A 147 3.62 -4.86 16.42
N ALA A 148 2.93 -5.85 15.85
CA ALA A 148 2.25 -6.89 16.64
C ALA A 148 3.26 -7.77 17.41
N ILE A 149 4.40 -8.15 16.79
CA ILE A 149 5.46 -8.91 17.44
C ILE A 149 6.05 -8.12 18.62
N ASN A 150 6.38 -6.85 18.43
CA ASN A 150 6.94 -6.01 19.50
C ASN A 150 5.96 -5.87 20.68
N ARG A 151 4.65 -5.72 20.41
CA ARG A 151 3.61 -5.68 21.45
C ARG A 151 3.49 -7.02 22.18
N LEU A 152 3.56 -8.14 21.45
CA LEU A 152 3.53 -9.49 22.04
C LEU A 152 4.71 -9.71 22.96
N GLN A 153 5.91 -9.35 22.56
CA GLN A 153 7.12 -9.46 23.39
C GLN A 153 7.03 -8.57 24.63
N ALA A 154 6.64 -7.31 24.47
CA ALA A 154 6.43 -6.40 25.58
C ALA A 154 5.40 -6.96 26.58
N GLN A 155 4.28 -7.51 26.10
CA GLN A 155 3.26 -8.08 26.97
C GLN A 155 3.74 -9.37 27.67
N LEU A 156 4.55 -10.21 27.02
CA LEU A 156 5.15 -11.39 27.66
C LEU A 156 6.13 -11.01 28.76
N LEU A 157 6.92 -9.95 28.57
CA LEU A 157 7.86 -9.46 29.59
C LEU A 157 7.15 -9.06 30.88
N GLU A 158 5.92 -8.59 30.82
CA GLU A 158 5.14 -8.19 32.00
C GLU A 158 4.82 -9.36 32.95
N TYR A 159 4.65 -10.58 32.42
CA TYR A 159 4.23 -11.70 33.28
C TYR A 159 4.97 -13.02 33.06
N PHE A 160 5.64 -13.22 31.92
CA PHE A 160 6.35 -14.45 31.60
C PHE A 160 7.68 -14.21 30.85
N PRO A 161 8.63 -13.48 31.43
CA PRO A 161 9.90 -13.12 30.79
C PRO A 161 10.73 -14.31 30.29
N ALA A 162 10.65 -15.44 30.96
CA ALA A 162 11.38 -16.64 30.55
C ALA A 162 10.87 -17.22 29.25
N LEU A 163 9.55 -17.12 28.98
CA LEU A 163 8.97 -17.57 27.72
C LEU A 163 9.25 -16.59 26.59
N GLU A 164 9.29 -15.28 26.89
CA GLU A 164 9.68 -14.26 25.90
C GLU A 164 11.08 -14.55 25.36
N ARG A 165 12.05 -14.82 26.24
CA ARG A 165 13.44 -15.13 25.85
C ARG A 165 13.62 -16.49 25.18
N ALA A 166 12.69 -17.42 25.37
CA ALA A 166 12.79 -18.79 24.86
C ALA A 166 12.64 -18.86 23.32
N PHE A 167 12.03 -17.87 22.68
CA PHE A 167 11.68 -17.94 21.27
C PHE A 167 11.91 -16.65 20.49
N ASP A 168 12.34 -16.80 19.24
CA ASP A 168 12.23 -15.74 18.23
C ASP A 168 10.82 -15.80 17.59
N TYR A 169 9.92 -14.95 18.06
CA TYR A 169 8.53 -14.87 17.56
C TYR A 169 8.41 -14.36 16.13
N SER A 170 9.47 -13.77 15.58
CA SER A 170 9.50 -13.34 14.18
C SER A 170 9.63 -14.53 13.22
N ARG A 171 10.18 -15.65 13.69
CA ARG A 171 10.49 -16.84 12.87
C ARG A 171 9.77 -18.10 13.30
N SER A 172 9.37 -18.19 14.56
CA SER A 172 8.82 -19.43 15.13
C SER A 172 7.29 -19.46 15.07
N LYS A 173 6.75 -19.98 13.96
CA LYS A 173 5.32 -20.25 13.84
C LYS A 173 4.79 -21.17 14.96
N ALA A 174 5.61 -22.14 15.40
CA ALA A 174 5.23 -23.05 16.47
C ALA A 174 5.11 -22.34 17.83
N ALA A 175 5.99 -21.37 18.13
CA ALA A 175 5.90 -20.56 19.34
C ALA A 175 4.67 -19.64 19.32
N LEU A 176 4.36 -19.01 18.20
CA LEU A 176 3.13 -18.23 18.04
C LEU A 176 1.89 -19.11 18.24
N LEU A 177 1.88 -20.29 17.65
CA LEU A 177 0.78 -21.24 17.81
C LEU A 177 0.64 -21.68 19.27
N LEU A 178 1.74 -21.96 19.97
CA LEU A 178 1.74 -22.28 21.40
C LEU A 178 0.99 -21.20 22.21
N LEU A 179 1.29 -19.92 21.96
CA LEU A 179 0.71 -18.79 22.67
C LEU A 179 -0.80 -18.62 22.43
N THR A 180 -1.37 -19.19 21.39
CA THR A 180 -2.83 -19.14 21.20
C THR A 180 -3.60 -19.91 22.27
N ARG A 181 -2.94 -20.90 22.92
CA ARG A 181 -3.57 -21.78 23.90
C ARG A 181 -2.80 -21.90 25.22
N HIS A 182 -1.48 -22.02 25.17
CA HIS A 182 -0.62 -22.29 26.34
C HIS A 182 0.32 -21.11 26.57
N ARG A 183 0.00 -20.24 27.51
CA ARG A 183 0.65 -18.92 27.68
C ARG A 183 1.02 -18.57 29.12
N THR A 184 0.73 -19.47 30.07
CA THR A 184 1.09 -19.26 31.49
C THR A 184 2.06 -20.29 31.96
N PRO A 185 2.96 -19.96 32.94
CA PRO A 185 3.87 -20.92 33.52
C PRO A 185 3.14 -22.15 34.07
N ASP A 186 2.08 -21.94 34.85
CA ASP A 186 1.28 -23.03 35.44
C ASP A 186 0.57 -23.89 34.41
N GLY A 187 -0.03 -23.27 33.41
CA GLY A 187 -0.72 -23.96 32.32
C GLY A 187 0.22 -24.85 31.52
N ILE A 188 1.42 -24.37 31.25
CA ILE A 188 2.45 -25.11 30.52
C ILE A 188 2.97 -26.26 31.39
N ARG A 189 3.30 -26.04 32.71
CA ARG A 189 3.75 -27.09 33.62
C ARG A 189 2.71 -28.20 33.75
N ARG A 190 1.43 -27.87 33.98
CA ARG A 190 0.33 -28.86 34.08
C ARG A 190 0.10 -29.63 32.78
N THR A 191 0.29 -29.01 31.64
CA THR A 191 0.15 -29.70 30.35
C THR A 191 1.30 -30.67 30.12
N GLY A 192 2.52 -30.25 30.42
CA GLY A 192 3.74 -31.05 30.26
C GLY A 192 4.19 -31.20 28.80
N GLN A 193 5.46 -31.55 28.63
CA GLN A 193 6.14 -31.61 27.33
C GLN A 193 5.45 -32.54 26.33
N ALA A 194 5.08 -33.75 26.73
CA ALA A 194 4.52 -34.75 25.82
C ALA A 194 3.19 -34.29 25.19
N ARG A 195 2.30 -33.69 25.99
CA ARG A 195 1.01 -33.20 25.51
C ARG A 195 1.18 -31.94 24.65
N LEU A 196 2.07 -31.04 25.00
CA LEU A 196 2.40 -29.85 24.21
C LEU A 196 2.98 -30.26 22.86
N HIS A 197 3.94 -31.20 22.85
CA HIS A 197 4.49 -31.74 21.58
C HIS A 197 3.40 -32.36 20.71
N ALA A 198 2.58 -33.24 21.27
CA ALA A 198 1.50 -33.88 20.53
C ALA A 198 0.50 -32.86 19.95
N TRP A 199 0.15 -31.84 20.75
CA TRP A 199 -0.75 -30.78 20.30
C TRP A 199 -0.13 -29.93 19.16
N LEU A 200 1.13 -29.49 19.29
CA LEU A 200 1.84 -28.75 18.25
C LEU A 200 2.01 -29.59 16.97
N LYS A 201 2.34 -30.86 17.10
CA LYS A 201 2.48 -31.79 15.97
C LYS A 201 1.15 -31.93 15.20
N LYS A 202 0.03 -32.08 15.91
CA LYS A 202 -1.33 -32.11 15.31
C LYS A 202 -1.65 -30.89 14.48
N HIS A 203 -1.07 -29.70 14.82
CA HIS A 203 -1.23 -28.45 14.09
C HIS A 203 -0.15 -28.21 13.03
N GLY A 204 0.59 -29.25 12.61
CA GLY A 204 1.49 -29.22 11.45
C GLY A 204 2.82 -28.49 11.68
N THR A 205 3.27 -28.33 12.93
CA THR A 205 4.54 -27.66 13.20
C THR A 205 5.72 -28.63 13.17
N ARG A 206 6.78 -28.31 12.41
CA ARG A 206 7.99 -29.15 12.28
C ARG A 206 8.87 -29.17 13.53
N SER A 207 8.96 -28.07 14.28
CA SER A 207 9.81 -27.91 15.46
C SER A 207 9.07 -28.21 16.77
N SER A 208 7.98 -28.99 16.75
CA SER A 208 7.08 -29.17 17.89
C SER A 208 7.75 -29.72 19.17
N ALA A 209 8.71 -30.64 19.04
CA ALA A 209 9.41 -31.22 20.18
C ALA A 209 10.32 -30.19 20.88
N ALA A 210 11.12 -29.45 20.12
CA ALA A 210 12.03 -28.43 20.65
C ALA A 210 11.26 -27.27 21.29
N VAL A 211 10.17 -26.83 20.67
CA VAL A 211 9.31 -25.76 21.22
C VAL A 211 8.62 -26.21 22.50
N ALA A 212 8.09 -27.43 22.53
CA ALA A 212 7.47 -27.98 23.75
C ALA A 212 8.48 -28.07 24.90
N GLN A 213 9.70 -28.53 24.64
CA GLN A 213 10.77 -28.61 25.64
C GLN A 213 11.12 -27.23 26.17
N ALA A 214 11.47 -26.28 25.31
CA ALA A 214 11.85 -24.91 25.66
C ALA A 214 10.74 -24.19 26.45
N ALA A 215 9.49 -24.38 26.08
CA ALA A 215 8.34 -23.80 26.79
C ALA A 215 8.23 -24.38 28.25
N VAL A 216 8.41 -25.69 28.39
CA VAL A 216 8.39 -26.33 29.74
C VAL A 216 9.56 -25.87 30.59
N ASP A 217 10.76 -25.74 30.03
CA ASP A 217 11.93 -25.26 30.75
C ASP A 217 11.76 -23.81 31.19
N ALA A 218 11.24 -22.94 30.31
CA ALA A 218 10.85 -21.58 30.67
C ALA A 218 9.80 -21.57 31.80
N ALA A 219 8.81 -22.46 31.76
CA ALA A 219 7.75 -22.53 32.77
C ALA A 219 8.25 -23.04 34.11
N LYS A 220 9.27 -23.91 34.15
CA LYS A 220 9.89 -24.39 35.39
C LYS A 220 10.69 -23.32 36.12
N SER A 221 11.17 -22.30 35.39
CA SER A 221 11.95 -21.21 35.99
C SER A 221 11.09 -20.15 36.69
N GLN A 222 9.75 -20.22 36.57
CA GLN A 222 8.84 -19.23 37.17
C GLN A 222 7.70 -19.91 37.93
N HIS A 223 7.60 -19.66 39.24
CA HIS A 223 6.53 -20.15 40.10
C HIS A 223 5.60 -19.06 40.60
N THR A 224 6.06 -17.80 40.57
CA THR A 224 5.28 -16.64 41.02
C THR A 224 4.30 -16.22 39.95
N THR A 225 3.04 -16.06 40.36
CA THR A 225 1.99 -15.47 39.50
C THR A 225 2.00 -13.95 39.68
N VAL A 226 2.02 -13.24 38.57
CA VAL A 226 2.01 -11.78 38.57
C VAL A 226 0.56 -11.27 38.68
N PRO A 227 0.29 -10.14 39.40
CA PRO A 227 -1.03 -9.53 39.45
C PRO A 227 -1.58 -9.23 38.03
N ALA A 228 -2.85 -9.45 37.83
CA ALA A 228 -3.54 -9.24 36.55
C ALA A 228 -2.99 -10.08 35.37
N GLN A 229 -2.22 -11.14 35.61
CA GLN A 229 -1.68 -12.04 34.57
C GLN A 229 -2.76 -12.49 33.55
N HIS A 230 -3.99 -12.74 34.01
CA HIS A 230 -5.08 -13.20 33.15
C HIS A 230 -5.44 -12.21 32.03
N LEU A 231 -5.27 -10.90 32.26
CA LEU A 231 -5.45 -9.88 31.21
C LEU A 231 -4.31 -9.94 30.17
N GLY A 232 -3.08 -10.06 30.66
CA GLY A 232 -1.90 -10.25 29.80
C GLY A 232 -2.02 -11.48 28.90
N GLU A 233 -2.50 -12.60 29.47
CA GLU A 233 -2.76 -13.84 28.73
C GLU A 233 -3.75 -13.65 27.58
N MET A 234 -4.83 -12.91 27.83
CA MET A 234 -5.83 -12.62 26.78
C MET A 234 -5.23 -11.80 25.63
N ILE A 235 -4.46 -10.77 25.98
CA ILE A 235 -3.77 -9.90 25.01
C ILE A 235 -2.75 -10.70 24.19
N VAL A 236 -1.91 -11.49 24.83
CA VAL A 236 -0.91 -12.35 24.16
C VAL A 236 -1.57 -13.33 23.20
N ALA A 237 -2.69 -13.95 23.61
CA ALA A 237 -3.42 -14.84 22.71
C ALA A 237 -4.02 -14.13 21.49
N ALA A 238 -4.52 -12.90 21.65
CA ALA A 238 -5.03 -12.10 20.58
C ALA A 238 -3.91 -11.69 19.59
N LEU A 239 -2.79 -11.17 20.12
CA LEU A 239 -1.62 -10.80 19.33
C LEU A 239 -1.01 -11.99 18.59
N ALA A 240 -0.93 -13.15 19.20
CA ALA A 240 -0.43 -14.35 18.54
C ALA A 240 -1.31 -14.75 17.33
N ARG A 241 -2.64 -14.67 17.48
CA ARG A 241 -3.56 -14.92 16.37
C ARG A 241 -3.46 -13.85 15.27
N GLU A 242 -3.34 -12.58 15.65
CA GLU A 242 -3.13 -11.46 14.74
C GLU A 242 -1.88 -11.67 13.87
N ILE A 243 -0.74 -12.03 14.50
CA ILE A 243 0.51 -12.29 13.78
C ILE A 243 0.35 -13.47 12.81
N ILE A 244 -0.30 -14.56 13.23
CA ILE A 244 -0.55 -15.73 12.36
C ILE A 244 -1.43 -15.34 11.17
N THR A 245 -2.42 -14.48 11.37
CA THR A 245 -3.28 -13.96 10.29
C THR A 245 -2.47 -13.09 9.33
N LEU A 246 -1.64 -12.19 9.87
CA LEU A 246 -0.77 -11.34 9.05
C LEU A 246 0.24 -12.17 8.23
N ASP A 247 0.78 -13.24 8.78
CA ASP A 247 1.65 -14.18 8.05
C ASP A 247 0.93 -14.82 6.86
N LYS A 248 -0.35 -15.18 7.02
CA LYS A 248 -1.17 -15.73 5.95
C LYS A 248 -1.46 -14.69 4.87
N GLU A 249 -1.89 -13.50 5.27
CA GLU A 249 -2.17 -12.39 4.34
C GLU A 249 -0.92 -11.99 3.54
N LEU A 250 0.25 -11.95 4.17
CA LEU A 250 1.53 -11.69 3.50
C LEU A 250 1.86 -12.77 2.46
N ALA A 251 1.64 -14.05 2.79
CA ALA A 251 1.87 -15.14 1.85
C ALA A 251 0.90 -15.07 0.64
N GLU A 252 -0.36 -14.69 0.86
CA GLU A 252 -1.34 -14.47 -0.22
C GLU A 252 -0.93 -13.30 -1.13
N LEU A 253 -0.47 -12.18 -0.54
CA LEU A 253 0.06 -11.05 -1.32
C LEU A 253 1.32 -11.42 -2.10
N ASP A 254 2.24 -12.19 -1.51
CA ASP A 254 3.43 -12.68 -2.21
C ASP A 254 3.08 -13.58 -3.40
N ALA A 255 2.05 -14.42 -3.27
CA ALA A 255 1.56 -15.24 -4.36
C ALA A 255 0.97 -14.41 -5.51
N LEU A 256 0.17 -13.38 -5.20
CA LEU A 256 -0.39 -12.46 -6.20
C LEU A 256 0.73 -11.65 -6.92
N ILE A 257 1.70 -11.13 -6.18
CA ILE A 257 2.84 -10.40 -6.75
C ILE A 257 3.63 -11.30 -7.71
N ASN A 258 3.93 -12.54 -7.29
CA ASN A 258 4.66 -13.49 -8.12
C ASN A 258 3.87 -13.87 -9.39
N GLY A 259 2.54 -13.99 -9.32
CA GLY A 259 1.66 -14.20 -10.47
C GLY A 259 1.81 -13.07 -11.50
N LEU A 260 1.67 -11.81 -11.08
CA LEU A 260 1.80 -10.65 -11.97
C LEU A 260 3.21 -10.53 -12.58
N VAL A 261 4.25 -10.85 -11.82
CA VAL A 261 5.63 -10.86 -12.35
C VAL A 261 5.80 -11.92 -13.43
N ALA A 262 5.23 -13.12 -13.24
CA ALA A 262 5.28 -14.18 -14.24
C ALA A 262 4.55 -13.80 -15.54
N GLU A 263 3.38 -13.14 -15.44
CA GLU A 263 2.63 -12.60 -16.59
C GLU A 263 3.43 -11.54 -17.35
N SER A 264 4.13 -10.64 -16.64
CA SER A 264 4.99 -9.62 -17.23
C SER A 264 6.11 -10.21 -18.09
N ILE A 265 6.75 -11.27 -17.59
CA ILE A 265 7.84 -11.95 -18.31
C ILE A 265 7.30 -12.69 -19.53
N GLY A 266 6.16 -13.37 -19.42
CA GLY A 266 5.50 -14.09 -20.51
C GLY A 266 5.06 -13.15 -21.65
N SER A 267 4.54 -11.98 -21.32
CA SER A 267 4.10 -10.98 -22.31
C SER A 267 5.28 -10.34 -23.07
N SER A 268 6.43 -10.20 -22.43
CA SER A 268 7.63 -9.62 -23.05
C SER A 268 8.29 -10.58 -24.07
N GLN A 269 8.11 -11.90 -23.94
CA GLN A 269 8.71 -12.88 -24.87
C GLN A 269 7.90 -13.05 -26.18
N THR A 270 6.63 -12.63 -26.18
CA THR A 270 5.77 -12.69 -27.39
C THR A 270 5.91 -11.48 -28.31
N ALA A 271 6.61 -10.42 -27.89
CA ALA A 271 6.70 -9.14 -28.62
C ALA A 271 7.93 -8.99 -29.53
N TRP A 272 8.79 -9.99 -29.71
CA TRP A 272 9.95 -9.90 -30.60
C TRP A 272 9.84 -10.87 -31.79
N PRO A 273 9.36 -10.42 -32.95
CA PRO A 273 9.61 -11.18 -34.18
C PRO A 273 11.02 -10.92 -34.63
N LEU A 274 11.83 -11.97 -34.68
CA LEU A 274 13.11 -11.98 -35.38
C LEU A 274 12.91 -11.51 -36.83
N ARG A 275 13.53 -10.41 -37.18
CA ARG A 275 13.92 -10.11 -38.55
C ARG A 275 15.43 -9.86 -38.60
#